data_3d15d845d9ea6071d9cd081490d07137
#
_entry.id   3d15d845d9ea6071d9cd081490d07137
#
_cell.length_a   1.000
_cell.length_b   1.000
_cell.length_c   1.000
_cell.angle_alpha   90.00
_cell.angle_beta   90.00
_cell.angle_gamma   90.00
#
_symmetry.space_group_name_H-M   'P 1'
#
loop_
_entity.id
_entity.type
_entity.pdbx_description
1 polymer ?
#
loop_
_entity_poly.entity_id
_entity_poly.type
_entity_poly.pdbx_seq_one_letter_code
_entity_poly.pdbx_strand_id
1 'polypeptide(L)'
;IAVEPDVILMDEPCSALDPIATARIEDLMQEIKRDFTIIIVTHNMQQAARVSDRTAFFTTEVNPESDRRTGVLVEFDFTEKIFSNPGDERTEAYVTGRFG
;
A
#
# COMPACT_ATOMS: atom_id res chain seq x y z
N ILE A 1 32.14 3.68 8.90
CA ILE A 1 31.35 4.08 7.73
C ILE A 1 29.88 3.85 8.06
N ALA A 2 29.12 4.91 8.09
CA ALA A 2 27.69 4.80 8.27
C ALA A 2 27.08 4.29 6.96
N VAL A 3 26.37 3.18 7.02
CA VAL A 3 25.60 2.69 5.88
C VAL A 3 24.20 3.27 6.00
N GLU A 4 23.86 4.19 5.10
CA GLU A 4 22.51 4.73 5.06
C GLU A 4 21.57 3.71 4.43
N PRO A 5 20.37 3.50 4.99
CA PRO A 5 19.41 2.60 4.37
C PRO A 5 18.89 3.17 3.05
N ASP A 6 18.85 2.34 2.02
CA ASP A 6 18.26 2.72 0.75
C ASP A 6 16.74 2.56 0.74
N VAL A 7 16.21 1.80 1.69
CA VAL A 7 14.79 1.47 1.78
C VAL A 7 14.26 1.85 3.17
N ILE A 8 13.13 2.55 3.19
CA ILE A 8 12.42 2.92 4.40
C ILE A 8 11.08 2.19 4.40
N LEU A 9 10.80 1.44 5.47
CA LEU A 9 9.54 0.75 5.64
C LEU A 9 8.65 1.52 6.62
N MET A 10 7.43 1.85 6.20
CA MET A 10 6.43 2.52 7.02
C MET A 10 5.18 1.65 7.12
N ASP A 11 4.73 1.36 8.34
CA ASP A 11 3.55 0.56 8.60
C ASP A 11 2.45 1.46 9.15
N GLU A 12 1.37 1.64 8.38
CA GLU A 12 0.24 2.49 8.72
C GLU A 12 0.67 3.88 9.23
N PRO A 13 1.47 4.64 8.45
CA PRO A 13 2.14 5.84 8.96
C PRO A 13 1.21 6.95 9.40
N CYS A 14 -0.03 6.96 8.94
CA CYS A 14 -0.99 8.03 9.23
C CYS A 14 -2.26 7.55 9.91
N SER A 15 -2.28 6.33 10.47
CA SER A 15 -3.51 5.71 10.98
C SER A 15 -4.15 6.46 12.17
N ALA A 16 -3.35 7.20 12.94
CA ALA A 16 -3.85 7.91 14.12
C ALA A 16 -3.78 9.45 13.95
N LEU A 17 -3.52 9.93 12.73
CA LEU A 17 -3.34 11.35 12.48
C LEU A 17 -4.57 12.00 11.89
N ASP A 18 -4.75 13.29 12.21
CA ASP A 18 -5.79 14.10 11.56
C ASP A 18 -5.41 14.43 10.10
N PRO A 19 -6.35 14.98 9.29
CA PRO A 19 -6.07 15.26 7.89
C PRO A 19 -4.91 16.23 7.66
N ILE A 20 -4.69 17.19 8.53
CA ILE A 20 -3.60 18.17 8.37
C ILE A 20 -2.25 17.50 8.62
N ALA A 21 -2.14 16.74 9.71
CA ALA A 21 -0.90 16.00 10.02
C ALA A 21 -0.62 14.94 8.96
N THR A 22 -1.65 14.25 8.46
CA THR A 22 -1.53 13.28 7.38
C THR A 22 -0.96 13.93 6.12
N ALA A 23 -1.46 15.10 5.73
CA ALA A 23 -0.97 15.82 4.55
C ALA A 23 0.51 16.19 4.70
N ARG A 24 0.94 16.59 5.88
CA ARG A 24 2.35 16.91 6.15
C ARG A 24 3.26 15.69 6.03
N ILE A 25 2.81 14.55 6.53
CA ILE A 25 3.57 13.30 6.40
C ILE A 25 3.64 12.86 4.95
N GLU A 26 2.54 12.97 4.20
CA GLU A 26 2.53 12.63 2.78
C GLU A 26 3.46 13.54 1.97
N ASP A 27 3.51 14.84 2.28
CA ASP A 27 4.45 15.77 1.65
C ASP A 27 5.90 15.40 1.97
N LEU A 28 6.18 15.02 3.22
CA LEU A 28 7.50 14.57 3.63
C LEU A 28 7.93 13.31 2.87
N MET A 29 7.02 12.37 2.66
CA MET A 29 7.29 11.18 1.86
C MET A 29 7.68 11.54 0.42
N GLN A 30 7.03 12.52 -0.19
CA GLN A 30 7.38 12.98 -1.54
C GLN A 30 8.79 13.55 -1.61
N GLU A 31 9.26 14.18 -0.55
CA GLU A 31 10.64 14.68 -0.47
C GLU A 31 11.64 13.53 -0.26
N ILE A 32 11.33 12.62 0.66
CA ILE A 32 12.22 11.52 1.02
C ILE A 32 12.40 10.55 -0.15
N LYS A 33 11.36 10.31 -0.94
CA LYS A 33 11.43 9.34 -2.04
C LYS A 33 12.43 9.71 -3.13
N ARG A 34 12.91 10.96 -3.15
CA ARG A 34 13.94 11.38 -4.09
C ARG A 34 15.26 10.67 -3.85
N ASP A 35 15.56 10.36 -2.58
CA ASP A 35 16.81 9.78 -2.15
C ASP A 35 16.67 8.33 -1.68
N PHE A 36 15.45 7.91 -1.33
CA PHE A 36 15.17 6.61 -0.74
C PHE A 36 13.98 5.94 -1.42
N THR A 37 13.98 4.61 -1.39
CA THR A 37 12.77 3.84 -1.74
C THR A 37 11.92 3.71 -0.48
N ILE A 38 10.66 4.07 -0.57
CA ILE A 38 9.72 3.98 0.54
C ILE A 38 8.74 2.86 0.27
N ILE A 39 8.58 1.96 1.24
CA ILE A 39 7.56 0.91 1.20
C ILE A 39 6.56 1.21 2.32
N ILE A 40 5.29 1.36 1.94
CA ILE A 40 4.21 1.64 2.89
C ILE A 40 3.29 0.43 2.94
N VAL A 41 3.03 -0.05 4.16
CA VAL A 41 2.02 -1.07 4.40
C VAL A 41 0.80 -0.37 4.97
N THR A 42 -0.32 -0.41 4.25
CA THR A 42 -1.53 0.28 4.68
C THR A 42 -2.77 -0.42 4.12
N HIS A 43 -3.88 -0.33 4.84
CA HIS A 43 -5.19 -0.70 4.33
C HIS A 43 -6.01 0.54 3.91
N ASN A 44 -5.42 1.73 3.99
CA ASN A 44 -6.05 2.95 3.52
C ASN A 44 -5.77 3.12 2.02
N MET A 45 -6.75 2.74 1.21
CA MET A 45 -6.63 2.80 -0.25
C MET A 45 -6.49 4.22 -0.77
N GLN A 46 -7.11 5.19 -0.14
CA GLN A 46 -7.02 6.59 -0.56
C GLN A 46 -5.60 7.11 -0.40
N GLN A 47 -4.93 6.76 0.70
CA GLN A 47 -3.55 7.13 0.90
C GLN A 47 -2.63 6.44 -0.13
N ALA A 48 -2.82 5.15 -0.36
CA ALA A 48 -2.05 4.42 -1.35
C ALA A 48 -2.20 5.04 -2.74
N ALA A 49 -3.42 5.42 -3.12
CA ALA A 49 -3.68 6.05 -4.41
C ALA A 49 -3.00 7.41 -4.56
N ARG A 50 -2.91 8.17 -3.46
CA ARG A 50 -2.33 9.52 -3.50
C ARG A 50 -0.81 9.53 -3.52
N VAL A 51 -0.18 8.66 -2.72
CA VAL A 51 1.25 8.82 -2.43
C VAL A 51 2.16 7.81 -3.14
N SER A 52 1.63 6.67 -3.59
CA SER A 52 2.48 5.61 -4.13
C SER A 52 2.60 5.68 -5.65
N ASP A 53 3.77 5.29 -6.13
CA ASP A 53 4.04 5.16 -7.56
C ASP A 53 3.64 3.78 -8.06
N ARG A 54 3.80 2.77 -7.22
CA ARG A 54 3.40 1.39 -7.48
C ARG A 54 2.67 0.83 -6.29
N THR A 55 1.70 -0.04 -6.54
CA THR A 55 0.88 -0.65 -5.51
C THR A 55 0.86 -2.16 -5.68
N ALA A 56 1.08 -2.85 -4.55
CA ALA A 56 0.92 -4.29 -4.46
C ALA A 56 -0.34 -4.58 -3.66
N PHE A 57 -1.24 -5.36 -4.22
CA PHE A 57 -2.45 -5.78 -3.53
C PHE A 57 -2.29 -7.20 -3.01
N PHE A 58 -2.43 -7.35 -1.70
CA PHE A 58 -2.38 -8.63 -1.02
C PHE A 58 -3.75 -8.98 -0.47
N THR A 59 -4.07 -10.26 -0.47
CA THR A 59 -5.24 -10.79 0.23
C THR A 59 -4.82 -11.98 1.07
N THR A 60 -5.71 -12.44 1.94
CA THR A 60 -5.47 -13.66 2.71
C THR A 60 -6.31 -14.79 2.15
N GLU A 61 -5.67 -15.96 2.06
CA GLU A 61 -6.35 -17.20 1.73
C GLU A 61 -6.34 -18.10 2.95
N VAL A 62 -7.46 -18.75 3.23
CA VAL A 62 -7.59 -19.70 4.33
C VAL A 62 -7.47 -21.10 3.76
N ASN A 63 -6.51 -21.86 4.28
CA ASN A 63 -6.40 -23.28 3.93
C ASN A 63 -7.44 -24.07 4.75
N PRO A 64 -8.44 -24.67 4.11
CA PRO A 64 -9.52 -25.36 4.83
C PRO A 64 -9.04 -26.60 5.62
N GLU A 65 -7.88 -27.16 5.26
CA GLU A 65 -7.36 -28.33 5.95
C GLU A 65 -6.59 -27.95 7.23
N SER A 66 -5.85 -26.83 7.22
CA SER A 66 -4.99 -26.44 8.33
C SER A 66 -5.52 -25.24 9.11
N ASP A 67 -6.58 -24.60 8.64
CA ASP A 67 -7.13 -23.36 9.19
C ASP A 67 -6.09 -22.23 9.28
N ARG A 68 -5.08 -22.29 8.43
CA ARG A 68 -4.05 -21.26 8.37
C ARG A 68 -4.43 -20.19 7.35
N ARG A 69 -4.14 -18.93 7.72
CA ARG A 69 -4.27 -17.81 6.80
C ARG A 69 -2.91 -17.51 6.19
N THR A 70 -2.89 -17.40 4.88
CA THR A 70 -1.67 -17.09 4.12
C THR A 70 -1.89 -15.82 3.33
N GLY A 71 -0.94 -14.88 3.43
CA GLY A 71 -0.95 -13.68 2.58
C GLY A 71 -0.54 -14.05 1.16
N VAL A 72 -1.32 -13.60 0.19
CA VAL A 72 -1.07 -13.88 -1.23
C VAL A 72 -1.01 -12.57 -1.99
N LEU A 73 0.04 -12.40 -2.79
CA LEU A 73 0.12 -11.27 -3.71
C LEU A 73 -0.82 -11.52 -4.88
N VAL A 74 -1.82 -10.66 -5.01
CA VAL A 74 -2.82 -10.76 -6.08
C VAL A 74 -2.35 -10.01 -7.32
N GLU A 75 -1.87 -8.78 -7.13
CA GLU A 75 -1.48 -7.93 -8.25
C GLU A 75 -0.44 -6.91 -7.79
N PHE A 76 0.51 -6.61 -8.69
CA PHE A 76 1.52 -5.56 -8.47
C PHE A 76 1.70 -4.80 -9.77
N ASP A 77 1.44 -3.50 -9.73
CA ASP A 77 1.59 -2.66 -10.93
C ASP A 77 1.67 -1.18 -10.54
N PHE A 78 1.73 -0.32 -11.54
CA PHE A 78 1.63 1.11 -11.30
C PHE A 78 0.32 1.43 -10.58
N THR A 79 0.40 2.35 -9.62
CA THR A 79 -0.73 2.72 -8.78
C THR A 79 -1.93 3.17 -9.61
N GLU A 80 -1.70 3.98 -10.64
CA GLU A 80 -2.76 4.43 -11.53
C GLU A 80 -3.52 3.26 -12.15
N LYS A 81 -2.80 2.24 -12.60
CA LYS A 81 -3.42 1.05 -13.20
C LYS A 81 -4.20 0.25 -12.17
N ILE A 82 -3.65 0.05 -10.98
CA ILE A 82 -4.32 -0.72 -9.90
C ILE A 82 -5.67 -0.10 -9.54
N PHE A 83 -5.75 1.21 -9.47
CA PHE A 83 -6.97 1.90 -9.04
C PHE A 83 -7.93 2.25 -10.17
N SER A 84 -7.49 2.25 -11.44
CA SER A 84 -8.36 2.59 -12.57
C SER A 84 -8.69 1.42 -13.47
N ASN A 85 -7.77 0.47 -13.65
CA ASN A 85 -7.95 -0.66 -14.56
C ASN A 85 -7.16 -1.88 -14.08
N PRO A 86 -7.52 -2.44 -12.91
CA PRO A 86 -6.81 -3.59 -12.38
C PRO A 86 -6.96 -4.83 -13.27
N GLY A 87 -5.91 -5.64 -13.28
CA GLY A 87 -5.88 -6.87 -14.07
C GLY A 87 -6.53 -8.09 -13.41
N ASP A 88 -6.88 -7.99 -12.13
CA ASP A 88 -7.46 -9.09 -11.36
C ASP A 88 -8.80 -8.66 -10.78
N GLU A 89 -9.79 -9.55 -10.85
CA GLU A 89 -11.13 -9.27 -10.33
C GLU A 89 -11.16 -9.01 -8.83
N ARG A 90 -10.27 -9.63 -8.08
CA ARG A 90 -10.18 -9.43 -6.63
C ARG A 90 -9.72 -8.01 -6.31
N THR A 91 -8.76 -7.50 -7.06
CA THR A 91 -8.30 -6.13 -6.94
C THR A 91 -9.41 -5.15 -7.29
N GLU A 92 -10.12 -5.41 -8.39
CA GLU A 92 -11.24 -4.57 -8.81
C GLU A 92 -12.32 -4.50 -7.74
N ALA A 93 -12.69 -5.65 -7.18
CA ALA A 93 -13.71 -5.72 -6.13
C ALA A 93 -13.30 -4.91 -4.89
N TYR A 94 -12.03 -4.99 -4.49
CA TYR A 94 -11.52 -4.27 -3.34
C TYR A 94 -11.49 -2.76 -3.60
N VAL A 95 -11.00 -2.35 -4.75
CA VAL A 95 -10.90 -0.94 -5.14
C VAL A 95 -12.27 -0.29 -5.29
N THR A 96 -13.24 -1.03 -5.81
CA THR A 96 -14.61 -0.50 -5.98
C THR A 96 -15.48 -0.62 -4.72
N GLY A 97 -14.92 -1.17 -3.63
CA GLY A 97 -15.64 -1.29 -2.36
C GLY A 97 -16.69 -2.39 -2.34
N ARG A 98 -16.61 -3.37 -3.21
CA ARG A 98 -17.55 -4.51 -3.24
C ARG A 98 -17.36 -5.47 -2.08
N PHE A 99 -16.21 -5.44 -1.44
CA PHE A 99 -16.03 -6.09 -0.16
C PHE A 99 -16.43 -5.11 0.92
N GLY A 100 -17.48 -5.38 1.56
CA GLY A 100 -18.10 -4.54 2.58
C GLY A 100 -17.19 -4.02 3.67
#